data_f37880a4efdcbd823df5dafc194b1257
#
_entry.id   f37880a4efdcbd823df5dafc194b1257
#
_cell.length_a   1.000
_cell.length_b   1.000
_cell.length_c   1.000
_cell.angle_alpha   90.00
_cell.angle_beta   90.00
_cell.angle_gamma   90.00
#
_symmetry.space_group_name_H-M   'P 1'
#
loop_
_entity.id
_entity.type
_entity.pdbx_description
1 polymer ?
#
loop_
_entity_poly.entity_id
_entity_poly.type
_entity_poly.pdbx_seq_one_letter_code
_entity_poly.pdbx_strand_id
1 'polypeptide(L)'
;MPRDYRVFVNLECLEVLPKSGRRREAVIEFFRILGSIAHLGGDFQMIDPESSRRFEVTHVAGFAVTWWIDGPVYEVKVVDVHAITN
;
A
#
# COMPACT_ATOMS: atom_id res chain seq x y z
N MET A 1 18.83 -1.78 14.28
CA MET A 1 17.40 -1.47 14.21
C MET A 1 16.95 -1.45 12.75
N PRO A 2 15.81 -2.04 12.42
CA PRO A 2 15.32 -1.94 11.05
C PRO A 2 15.06 -0.48 10.71
N ARG A 3 15.44 -0.10 9.52
CA ARG A 3 15.23 1.25 9.03
C ARG A 3 13.83 1.34 8.44
N ASP A 4 13.09 2.37 8.82
CA ASP A 4 11.78 2.60 8.24
C ASP A 4 11.92 3.00 6.79
N TYR A 5 10.95 2.57 5.97
CA TYR A 5 10.87 2.97 4.58
C TYR A 5 10.09 4.27 4.46
N ARG A 6 10.45 5.08 3.47
CA ARG A 6 9.62 6.23 3.08
C ARG A 6 8.48 5.71 2.22
N VAL A 7 7.27 6.22 2.44
CA VAL A 7 6.09 5.76 1.72
C VAL A 7 5.69 6.81 0.69
N PHE A 8 5.57 6.37 -0.55
CA PHE A 8 5.10 7.19 -1.67
C PHE A 8 3.77 6.64 -2.17
N VAL A 9 2.79 7.50 -2.27
CA VAL A 9 1.45 7.13 -2.71
C VAL A 9 1.14 7.90 -3.98
N ASN A 10 0.77 7.19 -5.06
CA ASN A 10 0.32 7.85 -6.27
C ASN A 10 -0.93 8.68 -5.95
N LEU A 11 -0.96 9.90 -6.48
CA LEU A 11 -2.09 10.82 -6.26
C LEU A 11 -3.43 10.19 -6.65
N GLU A 12 -3.44 9.41 -7.72
CA GLU A 12 -4.63 8.69 -8.18
C GLU A 12 -5.21 7.76 -7.12
N CYS A 13 -4.35 7.19 -6.28
CA CYS A 13 -4.79 6.32 -5.19
C CYS A 13 -5.63 7.08 -4.15
N LEU A 14 -5.29 8.35 -3.91
CA LEU A 14 -6.03 9.18 -2.97
C LEU A 14 -7.39 9.58 -3.53
N GLU A 15 -7.49 9.71 -4.85
CA GLU A 15 -8.74 10.08 -5.51
C GLU A 15 -9.80 9.00 -5.45
N VAL A 16 -9.41 7.75 -5.28
CA VAL A 16 -10.32 6.61 -5.13
C VAL A 16 -11.01 6.64 -3.77
N LEU A 17 -10.36 7.20 -2.76
CA LEU A 17 -10.88 7.21 -1.40
C LEU A 17 -12.04 8.19 -1.25
N PRO A 18 -12.97 7.92 -0.31
CA PRO A 18 -13.96 8.93 0.08
C PRO A 18 -13.25 10.22 0.50
N LYS A 19 -13.91 11.34 0.35
CA LYS A 19 -13.31 12.65 0.69
C LYS A 19 -13.19 12.87 2.19
N SER A 20 -13.90 12.09 3.00
CA SER A 20 -13.86 12.18 4.46
C SER A 20 -14.40 10.88 5.06
N GLY A 21 -14.31 10.76 6.37
CA GLY A 21 -14.91 9.66 7.12
C GLY A 21 -13.93 8.59 7.52
N ARG A 22 -14.45 7.59 8.24
CA ARG A 22 -13.63 6.55 8.88
C ARG A 22 -12.84 5.69 7.90
N ARG A 23 -13.43 5.39 6.74
CA ARG A 23 -12.75 4.56 5.75
C ARG A 23 -11.53 5.27 5.20
N ARG A 24 -11.68 6.56 4.89
CA ARG A 24 -10.56 7.38 4.45
C ARG A 24 -9.48 7.44 5.52
N GLU A 25 -9.88 7.72 6.76
CA GLU A 25 -8.94 7.83 7.87
C GLU A 25 -8.16 6.55 8.10
N ALA A 26 -8.83 5.39 7.99
CA ALA A 26 -8.18 4.10 8.17
C ALA A 26 -7.13 3.85 7.08
N VAL A 27 -7.42 4.18 5.83
CA VAL A 27 -6.46 3.99 4.74
C VAL A 27 -5.29 4.96 4.86
N ILE A 28 -5.56 6.23 5.19
CA ILE A 28 -4.49 7.22 5.41
C ILE A 28 -3.60 6.79 6.56
N GLU A 29 -4.17 6.28 7.65
CA GLU A 29 -3.39 5.78 8.77
C GLU A 29 -2.53 4.58 8.37
N PHE A 30 -3.07 3.68 7.53
CA PHE A 30 -2.29 2.57 7.00
C PHE A 30 -1.08 3.10 6.22
N PHE A 31 -1.25 4.10 5.36
CA PHE A 31 -0.12 4.69 4.63
C PHE A 31 0.91 5.27 5.59
N ARG A 32 0.46 5.88 6.68
CA ARG A 32 1.34 6.49 7.67
C ARG A 32 2.23 5.47 8.38
N ILE A 33 1.69 4.29 8.70
CA ILE A 33 2.44 3.27 9.42
C ILE A 33 3.16 2.28 8.49
N LEU A 34 2.82 2.28 7.20
CA LEU A 34 3.32 1.28 6.25
C LEU A 34 4.85 1.23 6.20
N GLY A 35 5.50 2.38 6.31
CA GLY A 35 6.96 2.42 6.28
C GLY A 35 7.63 1.61 7.38
N SER A 36 6.97 1.47 8.54
CA SER A 36 7.51 0.71 9.66
C SER A 36 7.10 -0.76 9.65
N ILE A 37 6.03 -1.11 8.92
CA ILE A 37 5.51 -2.49 8.89
C ILE A 37 5.67 -3.18 7.55
N ALA A 38 6.25 -2.52 6.55
CA ALA A 38 6.36 -3.07 5.20
C ALA A 38 7.10 -4.42 5.18
N HIS A 39 8.05 -4.63 6.08
CA HIS A 39 8.80 -5.87 6.17
C HIS A 39 7.92 -7.08 6.53
N LEU A 40 6.74 -6.85 7.08
CA LEU A 40 5.81 -7.94 7.42
C LEU A 40 5.03 -8.44 6.21
N GLY A 41 5.06 -7.70 5.11
CA GLY A 41 4.29 -8.04 3.91
C GLY A 41 2.83 -7.66 4.01
N GLY A 42 2.08 -7.93 2.94
CA GLY A 42 0.64 -7.72 2.89
C GLY A 42 -0.13 -8.99 3.22
N ASP A 43 -1.44 -8.93 3.06
CA ASP A 43 -2.31 -10.09 3.29
C ASP A 43 -2.04 -11.16 2.24
N PHE A 44 -1.73 -10.78 1.02
CA PHE A 44 -1.29 -11.71 -0.02
C PHE A 44 -0.36 -11.01 -1.02
N GLN A 45 0.29 -11.80 -1.87
CA GLN A 45 1.27 -11.31 -2.82
C GLN A 45 0.86 -11.62 -4.25
N MET A 46 1.33 -10.78 -5.17
CA MET A 46 1.20 -11.01 -6.61
C MET A 46 2.57 -10.82 -7.25
N ILE A 47 2.86 -11.61 -8.28
CA ILE A 47 4.08 -11.46 -9.07
C ILE A 47 3.68 -10.92 -10.44
N ASP A 48 4.27 -9.81 -10.85
CA ASP A 48 4.08 -9.29 -12.19
C ASP A 48 4.86 -10.20 -13.17
N PRO A 49 4.19 -10.87 -14.11
CA PRO A 49 4.87 -11.81 -15.00
C PRO A 49 5.87 -11.15 -15.94
N GLU A 50 5.72 -9.86 -16.24
CA GLU A 50 6.64 -9.16 -17.15
C GLU A 50 7.92 -8.73 -16.46
N SER A 51 7.81 -8.13 -15.27
CA SER A 51 8.96 -7.58 -14.55
C SER A 51 9.49 -8.49 -13.46
N SER A 52 8.76 -9.56 -13.13
CA SER A 52 9.02 -10.42 -11.97
C SER A 52 8.96 -9.66 -10.64
N ARG A 53 8.40 -8.45 -10.65
CA ARG A 53 8.28 -7.64 -9.43
C ARG A 53 7.21 -8.24 -8.53
N ARG A 54 7.52 -8.34 -7.26
CA ARG A 54 6.59 -8.79 -6.25
C ARG A 54 5.81 -7.62 -5.69
N PHE A 55 4.49 -7.71 -5.77
CA PHE A 55 3.58 -6.76 -5.15
C PHE A 55 2.94 -7.39 -3.92
N GLU A 56 2.71 -6.54 -2.91
CA GLU A 56 1.95 -6.89 -1.72
C GLU A 56 0.56 -6.27 -1.83
N VAL A 57 -0.45 -6.97 -1.34
CA VAL A 57 -1.80 -6.43 -1.27
C VAL A 57 -2.29 -6.53 0.16
N THR A 58 -2.76 -5.40 0.69
CA THR A 58 -3.32 -5.33 2.05
C THR A 58 -4.75 -4.83 1.97
N HIS A 59 -5.66 -5.50 2.65
CA HIS A 59 -7.06 -5.06 2.73
C HIS A 59 -7.22 -4.12 3.92
N VAL A 60 -7.70 -2.91 3.66
CA VAL A 60 -7.87 -1.88 4.67
C VAL A 60 -9.23 -1.22 4.48
N ALA A 61 -10.11 -1.36 5.46
CA ALA A 61 -11.41 -0.67 5.48
C ALA A 61 -12.22 -0.82 4.20
N GLY A 62 -12.19 -2.03 3.60
CA GLY A 62 -12.93 -2.33 2.37
C GLY A 62 -12.23 -1.93 1.09
N PHE A 63 -10.95 -1.56 1.17
CA PHE A 63 -10.11 -1.28 0.01
C PHE A 63 -8.99 -2.29 -0.10
N ALA A 64 -8.60 -2.63 -1.32
CA ALA A 64 -7.39 -3.39 -1.60
C ALA A 64 -6.30 -2.38 -1.96
N VAL A 65 -5.23 -2.38 -1.18
CA VAL A 65 -4.09 -1.49 -1.36
C VAL A 65 -2.92 -2.32 -1.87
N THR A 66 -2.44 -1.99 -3.07
CA THR A 66 -1.31 -2.68 -3.70
C THR A 66 -0.06 -1.83 -3.57
N TRP A 67 1.01 -2.43 -3.06
CA TRP A 67 2.26 -1.73 -2.81
C TRP A 67 3.45 -2.67 -3.01
N TRP A 68 4.64 -2.10 -3.14
CA TRP A 68 5.86 -2.88 -3.26
C TRP A 68 7.02 -2.16 -2.59
N ILE A 69 8.06 -2.93 -2.25
CA ILE A 69 9.24 -2.41 -1.58
C ILE A 69 10.34 -2.22 -2.60
N ASP A 70 10.84 -0.99 -2.68
CA ASP A 70 12.03 -0.65 -3.45
C ASP A 70 13.20 -0.63 -2.47
N GLY A 71 13.78 -1.80 -2.24
CA GLY A 71 14.78 -2.01 -1.19
C GLY A 71 16.00 -1.12 -1.29
N PRO A 72 16.64 -1.00 -2.47
CA PRO A 72 17.87 -0.20 -2.60
C PRO A 72 17.74 1.25 -2.16
N VAL A 73 16.56 1.85 -2.28
CA VAL A 73 16.33 3.24 -1.90
C VAL A 73 15.50 3.40 -0.63
N TYR A 74 15.16 2.31 0.04
CA TYR A 74 14.34 2.31 1.26
C TYR A 74 13.01 3.01 1.07
N GLU A 75 12.30 2.66 0.01
CA GLU A 75 11.00 3.22 -0.32
C GLU A 75 9.95 2.14 -0.44
N VAL A 76 8.72 2.47 -0.03
CA VAL A 76 7.53 1.67 -0.32
C VAL A 76 6.68 2.50 -1.26
N LYS A 77 6.25 1.89 -2.36
CA LYS A 77 5.44 2.58 -3.35
C LYS A 77 4.05 1.97 -3.37
N VAL A 78 3.05 2.78 -3.04
CA VAL A 78 1.64 2.40 -3.15
C VAL A 78 1.19 2.76 -4.55
N VAL A 79 0.82 1.74 -5.33
CA VAL A 79 0.59 1.91 -6.76
C VAL A 79 -0.87 1.77 -7.15
N ASP A 80 -1.70 1.18 -6.30
CA ASP A 80 -3.11 1.02 -6.60
C ASP A 80 -3.94 0.94 -5.32
N VAL A 81 -5.11 1.52 -5.36
CA VAL A 81 -6.13 1.39 -4.32
C VAL A 81 -7.47 1.24 -5.03
N HIS A 82 -8.20 0.20 -4.71
CA HIS A 82 -9.56 0.05 -5.26
C HIS A 82 -10.49 -0.54 -4.21
N ALA A 83 -11.76 -0.18 -4.34
CA ALA A 83 -12.79 -0.70 -3.44
C ALA A 83 -12.99 -2.20 -3.72
N ILE A 84 -13.09 -2.97 -2.64
CA ILE A 84 -13.41 -4.39 -2.75
C ILE A 84 -14.93 -4.49 -2.88
N THR A 85 -15.38 -5.11 -3.97
CA THR A 85 -16.80 -5.36 -4.19
C THR A 85 -17.06 -6.85 -4.06
N ASN A 86 -18.09 -7.18 -3.33
CA ASN A 86 -18.54 -8.57 -3.18
C ASN A 86 -19.60 -8.90 -4.20
#